data_e7e9369e871206167e26d860962553e5
#
_entry.id   e7e9369e871206167e26d860962553e5
#
_cell.length_a   1.000
_cell.length_b   1.000
_cell.length_c   1.000
_cell.angle_alpha   90.00
_cell.angle_beta   90.00
_cell.angle_gamma   90.00
#
_symmetry.space_group_name_H-M   'P 1'
#
loop_
_entity.id
_entity.type
_entity.pdbx_description
1 polymer ?
#
loop_
_entity_poly.entity_id
_entity_poly.type
_entity_poly.pdbx_seq_one_letter_code
_entity_poly.pdbx_strand_id
1 'polypeptide(L)'
;MLIQENLFLSRADPSGQGGTQLLYRVKDYGLTALTSPQEEISMIHWEVEIIRFAGPETAEFEICHSTELADKTLKFYNDKSLNEFLQKAFKYFEELDSLEKMLPQEP
;
A
#
# COMPACT_ATOMS: atom_id res chain seq x y z
N MET A 1 12.94 -3.98 -10.28
CA MET A 1 11.62 -4.56 -10.54
C MET A 1 10.85 -4.69 -9.23
N LEU A 2 9.61 -4.28 -9.21
CA LEU A 2 8.82 -4.31 -7.98
C LEU A 2 8.35 -5.72 -7.64
N ILE A 3 8.22 -5.97 -6.34
CA ILE A 3 7.72 -7.22 -5.79
C ILE A 3 6.28 -7.45 -6.27
N GLN A 4 5.97 -8.69 -6.67
CA GLN A 4 4.62 -9.08 -7.07
C GLN A 4 3.83 -9.74 -5.94
N GLU A 5 4.50 -10.12 -4.88
CA GLU A 5 3.84 -10.71 -3.71
C GLU A 5 2.83 -9.74 -3.12
N ASN A 6 1.64 -10.24 -2.82
CA ASN A 6 0.52 -9.45 -2.27
C ASN A 6 0.01 -8.34 -3.19
N LEU A 7 0.43 -8.32 -4.45
CA LEU A 7 -0.13 -7.37 -5.41
C LEU A 7 -1.57 -7.77 -5.70
N PHE A 8 -2.50 -6.90 -5.32
CA PHE A 8 -3.92 -7.13 -5.45
C PHE A 8 -4.47 -6.59 -6.77
N LEU A 9 -3.97 -5.44 -7.20
CA LEU A 9 -4.46 -4.77 -8.40
C LEU A 9 -3.37 -3.86 -8.96
N SER A 10 -3.26 -3.83 -10.28
CA SER A 10 -2.42 -2.87 -10.99
C SER A 10 -3.27 -2.23 -12.08
N ARG A 11 -3.33 -0.91 -12.09
CA ARG A 11 -4.16 -0.19 -13.06
C ARG A 11 -3.59 1.18 -13.36
N ALA A 12 -4.12 1.80 -14.42
CA ALA A 12 -3.84 3.21 -14.68
C ALA A 12 -4.37 4.06 -13.51
N ASP A 13 -3.67 5.15 -13.22
CA ASP A 13 -4.07 6.05 -12.15
C ASP A 13 -5.50 6.54 -12.41
N PRO A 14 -6.45 6.29 -11.49
CA PRO A 14 -7.84 6.66 -11.69
C PRO A 14 -8.10 8.16 -11.78
N SER A 15 -7.13 9.00 -11.39
CA SER A 15 -7.27 10.45 -11.56
C SER A 15 -7.22 10.88 -13.02
N GLY A 16 -6.77 10.02 -13.93
CA GLY A 16 -6.68 10.33 -15.34
C GLY A 16 -5.47 11.18 -15.73
N GLN A 17 -4.54 11.38 -14.81
CA GLN A 17 -3.35 12.19 -15.08
C GLN A 17 -2.17 11.39 -15.63
N GLY A 18 -2.37 10.11 -15.95
CA GLY A 18 -1.32 9.21 -16.36
C GLY A 18 -0.70 8.52 -15.14
N GLY A 19 0.33 7.71 -15.39
CA GLY A 19 0.96 6.96 -14.32
C GLY A 19 0.26 5.67 -14.01
N THR A 20 0.74 4.98 -12.99
CA THR A 20 0.25 3.65 -12.60
C THR A 20 -0.04 3.62 -11.10
N GLN A 21 -1.14 2.97 -10.75
CA GLN A 21 -1.48 2.68 -9.36
C GLN A 21 -1.36 1.19 -9.10
N LEU A 22 -0.60 0.85 -8.06
CA LEU A 22 -0.51 -0.51 -7.55
C LEU A 22 -1.20 -0.57 -6.20
N LEU A 23 -2.02 -1.60 -6.01
CA LEU A 23 -2.65 -1.89 -4.73
C LEU A 23 -2.06 -3.18 -4.18
N TYR A 24 -1.43 -3.10 -3.03
CA TYR A 24 -0.95 -4.27 -2.29
C TYR A 24 -1.87 -4.52 -1.11
N ARG A 25 -2.14 -5.79 -0.84
CA ARG A 25 -3.06 -6.16 0.22
C ARG A 25 -2.53 -7.31 1.04
N VAL A 26 -2.61 -7.17 2.37
CA VAL A 26 -2.35 -8.23 3.35
C VAL A 26 -3.52 -8.22 4.33
N LYS A 27 -4.42 -9.20 4.22
CA LYS A 27 -5.65 -9.26 5.02
C LYS A 27 -6.50 -8.01 4.80
N ASP A 28 -6.80 -7.25 5.86
CA ASP A 28 -7.64 -6.06 5.76
C ASP A 28 -6.83 -4.78 5.53
N TYR A 29 -5.52 -4.87 5.52
CA TYR A 29 -4.64 -3.74 5.34
C TYR A 29 -3.90 -3.81 4.02
N GLY A 30 -3.37 -2.69 3.61
CA GLY A 30 -2.58 -2.64 2.39
C GLY A 30 -1.99 -1.27 2.18
N LEU A 31 -1.55 -1.06 0.96
CA LEU A 31 -1.04 0.24 0.56
C LEU A 31 -1.30 0.48 -0.92
N THR A 32 -1.34 1.75 -1.27
CA THR A 32 -1.33 2.17 -2.67
C THR A 32 0.05 2.72 -3.01
N ALA A 33 0.54 2.42 -4.19
CA ALA A 33 1.77 3.00 -4.72
C ALA A 33 1.44 3.64 -6.07
N LEU A 34 1.66 4.95 -6.17
CA LEU A 34 1.36 5.73 -7.36
C LEU A 34 2.64 6.31 -7.96
N THR A 35 2.79 6.17 -9.27
CA THR A 35 3.87 6.86 -9.98
C THR A 35 3.46 8.28 -10.31
N SER A 36 4.46 9.17 -10.39
CA SER A 36 4.24 10.52 -10.90
C SER A 36 4.26 10.49 -12.43
N PRO A 37 3.18 10.91 -13.11
CA PRO A 37 3.03 10.70 -14.55
C PRO A 37 3.87 11.63 -15.42
N GLN A 38 4.41 12.68 -14.88
CA GLN A 38 5.10 13.72 -15.68
C GLN A 38 6.60 13.81 -15.42
N GLU A 39 7.16 12.87 -14.67
CA GLU A 39 8.58 12.89 -14.39
C GLU A 39 9.35 12.09 -15.44
N GLU A 40 10.59 12.50 -15.68
CA GLU A 40 11.49 11.75 -16.53
C GLU A 40 11.75 10.37 -15.92
N ILE A 41 12.07 9.40 -16.76
CA ILE A 41 12.29 8.02 -16.31
C ILE A 41 13.30 7.94 -15.16
N SER A 42 14.34 8.77 -15.22
CA SER A 42 15.35 8.80 -14.16
C SER A 42 14.87 9.41 -12.86
N MET A 43 13.72 10.05 -12.88
CA MET A 43 13.13 10.72 -11.71
C MET A 43 11.84 10.08 -11.24
N ILE A 44 11.47 8.93 -11.80
CA ILE A 44 10.26 8.23 -11.38
C ILE A 44 10.37 7.86 -9.91
N HIS A 45 9.39 8.27 -9.15
CA HIS A 45 9.28 7.89 -7.77
C HIS A 45 7.86 7.41 -7.46
N TRP A 46 7.72 6.76 -6.32
CA TRP A 46 6.45 6.20 -5.87
C TRP A 46 5.94 6.97 -4.66
N GLU A 47 4.68 7.36 -4.71
CA GLU A 47 3.98 7.90 -3.55
C GLU A 47 3.12 6.80 -2.95
N VAL A 48 3.29 6.58 -1.65
CA VAL A 48 2.68 5.45 -0.95
C VAL A 48 1.80 5.95 0.18
N GLU A 49 0.58 5.39 0.25
CA GLU A 49 -0.31 5.62 1.37
C GLU A 49 -0.79 4.28 1.91
N ILE A 50 -0.87 4.20 3.24
CA ILE A 50 -1.38 3.01 3.91
C ILE A 50 -2.91 3.06 3.85
N ILE A 51 -3.52 1.92 3.56
CA ILE A 51 -4.97 1.83 3.41
C ILE A 51 -5.53 0.67 4.22
N ARG A 52 -6.83 0.74 4.48
CA ARG A 52 -7.59 -0.35 5.07
C ARG A 52 -8.76 -0.66 4.16
N PHE A 53 -8.94 -1.95 3.83
CA PHE A 53 -10.03 -2.37 2.96
C PHE A 53 -11.33 -2.48 3.72
N ALA A 54 -12.44 -2.16 3.04
CA ALA A 54 -13.77 -2.15 3.64
C ALA A 54 -14.32 -3.55 3.91
N GLY A 55 -13.79 -4.57 3.23
CA GLY A 55 -14.22 -5.94 3.43
C GLY A 55 -13.31 -6.93 2.72
N PRO A 56 -13.50 -8.24 2.94
CA PRO A 56 -12.56 -9.26 2.47
C PRO A 56 -12.52 -9.45 0.96
N GLU A 57 -13.59 -9.11 0.24
CA GLU A 57 -13.69 -9.35 -1.20
C GLU A 57 -13.89 -8.09 -2.02
N THR A 58 -13.68 -6.93 -1.41
CA THR A 58 -13.86 -5.65 -2.10
C THR A 58 -12.54 -4.96 -2.35
N ALA A 59 -12.47 -4.20 -3.43
CA ALA A 59 -11.36 -3.28 -3.68
C ALA A 59 -11.61 -1.90 -3.06
N GLU A 60 -12.74 -1.70 -2.39
CA GLU A 60 -13.01 -0.46 -1.69
C GLU A 60 -12.15 -0.34 -0.44
N PHE A 61 -11.56 0.82 -0.27
CA PHE A 61 -10.64 1.07 0.84
C PHE A 61 -10.71 2.53 1.28
N GLU A 62 -10.18 2.79 2.45
CA GLU A 62 -9.97 4.15 2.94
C GLU A 62 -8.52 4.32 3.37
N ILE A 63 -8.04 5.56 3.33
CA ILE A 63 -6.68 5.87 3.74
C ILE A 63 -6.61 5.75 5.26
N CYS A 64 -5.58 5.06 5.75
CA CYS A 64 -5.40 4.80 7.17
C CYS A 64 -4.14 5.51 7.65
N HIS A 65 -4.32 6.57 8.44
CA HIS A 65 -3.22 7.32 9.02
C HIS A 65 -2.93 6.95 10.47
N SER A 66 -3.63 5.94 10.98
CA SER A 66 -3.54 5.56 12.40
C SER A 66 -2.55 4.44 12.70
N THR A 67 -1.84 3.92 11.69
CA THR A 67 -0.83 2.89 11.92
C THR A 67 0.51 3.50 12.30
N GLU A 68 1.30 2.75 13.05
CA GLU A 68 2.66 3.16 13.38
C GLU A 68 3.60 3.13 12.18
N LEU A 69 3.21 2.43 11.12
CA LEU A 69 4.03 2.30 9.92
C LEU A 69 4.14 3.63 9.18
N ALA A 70 3.02 4.32 9.02
CA ALA A 70 3.00 5.63 8.38
C ALA A 70 1.68 6.33 8.70
N ASP A 71 1.77 7.59 9.06
CA ASP A 71 0.62 8.46 9.32
C ASP A 71 0.44 9.51 8.22
N LYS A 72 1.20 9.40 7.14
CA LYS A 72 1.18 10.35 6.02
C LYS A 72 1.63 9.66 4.75
N THR A 73 1.54 10.38 3.63
CA THR A 73 2.06 9.92 2.36
C THR A 73 3.57 9.80 2.41
N LEU A 74 4.08 8.67 1.95
CA LEU A 74 5.52 8.41 1.85
C LEU A 74 5.97 8.48 0.40
N LYS A 75 7.25 8.84 0.20
CA LYS A 75 7.84 8.90 -1.15
C LYS A 75 9.07 8.01 -1.22
N PHE A 76 9.16 7.24 -2.29
CA PHE A 76 10.29 6.37 -2.57
C PHE A 76 10.81 6.69 -3.97
N TYR A 77 12.12 6.91 -4.06
CA TYR A 77 12.73 7.45 -5.29
C TYR A 77 13.25 6.38 -6.24
N ASN A 78 13.09 5.11 -5.89
CA ASN A 78 13.42 4.01 -6.79
C ASN A 78 12.71 2.74 -6.34
N ASP A 79 12.73 1.72 -7.22
CA ASP A 79 12.08 0.45 -6.93
C ASP A 79 12.71 -0.30 -5.77
N LYS A 80 14.03 -0.17 -5.60
CA LYS A 80 14.74 -0.84 -4.50
C LYS A 80 14.23 -0.36 -3.15
N SER A 81 14.15 0.95 -2.97
CA SER A 81 13.64 1.54 -1.73
C SER A 81 12.21 1.14 -1.46
N LEU A 82 11.37 1.15 -2.49
CA LEU A 82 9.98 0.73 -2.35
C LEU A 82 9.89 -0.75 -1.98
N ASN A 83 10.67 -1.61 -2.64
CA ASN A 83 10.65 -3.04 -2.33
C ASN A 83 11.05 -3.32 -0.88
N GLU A 84 12.04 -2.62 -0.37
CA GLU A 84 12.45 -2.75 1.04
C GLU A 84 11.31 -2.36 1.97
N PHE A 85 10.60 -1.28 1.66
CA PHE A 85 9.45 -0.85 2.43
C PHE A 85 8.31 -1.86 2.32
N LEU A 86 8.04 -2.39 1.12
CA LEU A 86 6.97 -3.37 0.92
C LEU A 86 7.17 -4.60 1.81
N GLN A 87 8.39 -5.12 1.88
CA GLN A 87 8.67 -6.28 2.72
C GLN A 87 8.39 -5.98 4.20
N LYS A 88 8.79 -4.82 4.66
CA LYS A 88 8.53 -4.37 6.02
C LYS A 88 7.03 -4.19 6.26
N ALA A 89 6.34 -3.59 5.31
CA ALA A 89 4.91 -3.33 5.43
C ALA A 89 4.10 -4.62 5.47
N PHE A 90 4.43 -5.60 4.62
CA PHE A 90 3.72 -6.87 4.59
C PHE A 90 3.82 -7.58 5.94
N LYS A 91 5.01 -7.60 6.51
CA LYS A 91 5.21 -8.20 7.82
C LYS A 91 4.43 -7.47 8.91
N TYR A 92 4.45 -6.15 8.86
CA TYR A 92 3.70 -5.31 9.80
C TYR A 92 2.20 -5.59 9.71
N PHE A 93 1.66 -5.68 8.51
CA PHE A 93 0.23 -5.95 8.31
C PHE A 93 -0.16 -7.33 8.83
N GLU A 94 0.68 -8.33 8.64
CA GLU A 94 0.42 -9.67 9.16
C GLU A 94 0.41 -9.67 10.70
N GLU A 95 1.35 -8.97 11.31
CA GLU A 95 1.40 -8.84 12.76
C GLU A 95 0.18 -8.09 13.29
N LEU A 96 -0.23 -7.03 12.61
CA LEU A 96 -1.39 -6.24 13.01
C LEU A 96 -2.68 -7.05 12.93
N ASP A 97 -2.86 -7.82 11.86
CA ASP A 97 -4.00 -8.71 11.71
C ASP A 97 -4.03 -9.76 12.82
N SER A 98 -2.89 -10.35 13.14
CA SER A 98 -2.78 -11.33 14.21
C SER A 98 -3.13 -10.73 15.56
N LEU A 99 -2.66 -9.52 15.85
CA LEU A 99 -2.98 -8.82 17.09
C LEU A 99 -4.47 -8.54 17.21
N GLU A 100 -5.11 -8.10 16.12
CA GLU A 100 -6.55 -7.83 16.12
C GLU A 100 -7.35 -9.09 16.42
N LYS A 101 -6.92 -10.24 15.87
CA LYS A 101 -7.59 -11.53 16.11
C LYS A 101 -7.36 -12.06 17.51
N MET A 102 -6.31 -11.65 18.18
CA MET A 102 -6.00 -12.06 19.56
C MET A 102 -6.70 -11.21 20.61
N LEU A 103 -7.24 -10.06 20.22
CA LEU A 103 -7.97 -9.22 21.16
C LEU A 103 -9.30 -9.86 21.52
N PRO A 104 -9.72 -9.76 22.80
CA PRO A 104 -11.02 -10.29 23.19
C PRO A 104 -12.13 -9.63 22.40
N GLN A 105 -13.02 -10.44 21.87
CA GLN A 105 -14.21 -9.93 21.19
C GLN A 105 -15.16 -9.39 22.25
N GLU A 106 -15.61 -8.16 22.07
CA GLU A 106 -16.63 -7.61 22.95
C GLU A 106 -17.95 -8.37 22.75
N PRO A 107 -18.61 -8.80 23.82
CA PRO A 107 -19.86 -9.53 23.71
C PRO A 107 -21.00 -8.66 23.17
#